data_3bd75a26e7c87fe943159e19d666d2de
#
_entry.id   3bd75a26e7c87fe943159e19d666d2de
#
_cell.length_a   1.000
_cell.length_b   1.000
_cell.length_c   1.000
_cell.angle_alpha   90.00
_cell.angle_beta   90.00
_cell.angle_gamma   90.00
#
_symmetry.space_group_name_H-M   'P 1'
#
loop_
_entity.id
_entity.type
_entity.pdbx_description
1 polymer ?
#
loop_
_entity_poly.entity_id
_entity_poly.type
_entity_poly.pdbx_seq_one_letter_code
_entity_poly.pdbx_strand_id
1 'polypeptide(L)'
;MRVLVADDEAAMTRALEALLKREHYSVDVVNNGQDALDYGLAENYDALVLDIMMPKLDGLQVLTALREQGVATPVLLLTAKSQIEDRVAGLTGGADDYLPKPFDPREFVARVGALTRRGGAYTPSLLTVGNTTLNRSTFELVGESASVRLSSKEFQMLELLMRQKGRLISTEQFMERIWGYDSDAELNVVWAYISYLRRKLEMVGSNVRIAARRGQGLSLIHISEPTRRSYIS
;
A
#
# COMPACT_ATOMS: atom_id res chain seq x y z
N MET A 1 -0.36 -1.14 1.53
CA MET A 1 -0.51 -0.02 0.58
C MET A 1 -0.41 1.27 1.34
N ARG A 2 0.34 2.25 0.82
CA ARG A 2 0.59 3.54 1.47
C ARG A 2 -0.13 4.66 0.73
N VAL A 3 -0.86 5.50 1.43
CA VAL A 3 -1.67 6.58 0.85
C VAL A 3 -1.27 7.90 1.52
N LEU A 4 -1.03 8.94 0.72
CA LEU A 4 -0.90 10.31 1.20
C LEU A 4 -2.28 10.97 1.16
N VAL A 5 -2.66 11.63 2.25
CA VAL A 5 -3.88 12.45 2.34
C VAL A 5 -3.48 13.89 2.62
N ALA A 6 -3.89 14.79 1.76
CA ALA A 6 -3.65 16.22 1.88
C ALA A 6 -4.98 16.99 1.90
N ASP A 7 -5.25 17.71 2.97
CA ASP A 7 -6.44 18.56 3.16
C ASP A 7 -6.12 19.54 4.29
N ASP A 8 -6.44 20.81 4.15
CA ASP A 8 -6.14 21.84 5.14
C ASP A 8 -7.04 21.78 6.38
N GLU A 9 -8.15 21.06 6.27
CA GLU A 9 -9.07 20.82 7.39
C GLU A 9 -8.61 19.61 8.23
N ALA A 10 -7.96 19.90 9.39
CA ALA A 10 -7.43 18.86 10.28
C ALA A 10 -8.49 17.87 10.80
N ALA A 11 -9.77 18.22 10.82
CA ALA A 11 -10.85 17.30 11.17
C ALA A 11 -11.10 16.29 10.03
N MET A 12 -11.04 16.75 8.78
CA MET A 12 -11.21 15.94 7.59
C MET A 12 -10.04 14.94 7.47
N THR A 13 -8.80 15.41 7.56
CA THR A 13 -7.63 14.54 7.45
C THR A 13 -7.63 13.44 8.50
N ARG A 14 -7.97 13.74 9.77
CA ARG A 14 -8.11 12.72 10.83
C ARG A 14 -9.21 11.70 10.53
N ALA A 15 -10.35 12.14 9.99
CA ALA A 15 -11.45 11.24 9.63
C ALA A 15 -11.05 10.30 8.49
N LEU A 16 -10.43 10.83 7.43
CA LEU A 16 -9.96 10.07 6.28
C LEU A 16 -8.85 9.08 6.67
N GLU A 17 -7.91 9.52 7.49
CA GLU A 17 -6.86 8.68 8.06
C GLU A 17 -7.46 7.49 8.83
N ALA A 18 -8.42 7.75 9.73
CA ALA A 18 -9.08 6.70 10.51
C ALA A 18 -9.82 5.69 9.62
N LEU A 19 -10.51 6.16 8.56
CA LEU A 19 -11.17 5.30 7.59
C LEU A 19 -10.18 4.41 6.85
N LEU A 20 -9.11 4.99 6.31
CA LEU A 20 -8.10 4.25 5.55
C LEU A 20 -7.30 3.28 6.44
N LYS A 21 -6.95 3.68 7.67
CA LYS A 21 -6.30 2.77 8.63
C LYS A 21 -7.17 1.56 8.98
N ARG A 22 -8.49 1.74 9.07
CA ARG A 22 -9.45 0.64 9.28
C ARG A 22 -9.46 -0.33 8.09
N GLU A 23 -9.23 0.17 6.89
CA GLU A 23 -9.07 -0.62 5.65
C GLU A 23 -7.61 -1.07 5.41
N HIS A 24 -6.79 -0.99 6.46
CA HIS A 24 -5.41 -1.48 6.48
C HIS A 24 -4.41 -0.74 5.58
N TYR A 25 -4.68 0.50 5.20
CA TYR A 25 -3.70 1.37 4.57
C TYR A 25 -2.70 1.94 5.59
N SER A 26 -1.46 2.12 5.20
CA SER A 26 -0.54 3.06 5.85
C SER A 26 -0.86 4.45 5.31
N VAL A 27 -1.04 5.42 6.18
CA VAL A 27 -1.51 6.76 5.80
C VAL A 27 -0.57 7.80 6.36
N ASP A 28 -0.08 8.67 5.49
CA ASP A 28 0.58 9.91 5.85
C ASP A 28 -0.40 11.06 5.60
N VAL A 29 -0.34 12.07 6.45
CA VAL A 29 -1.25 13.20 6.41
C VAL A 29 -0.46 14.50 6.37
N VAL A 30 -0.84 15.39 5.47
CA VAL A 30 -0.30 16.75 5.36
C VAL A 30 -1.43 17.78 5.23
N ASN A 31 -1.19 19.03 5.62
CA ASN A 31 -2.26 20.03 5.72
C ASN A 31 -2.06 21.23 4.78
N ASN A 32 -1.25 21.11 3.75
CA ASN A 32 -1.07 22.12 2.70
C ASN A 32 -0.45 21.49 1.45
N GLY A 33 -0.59 22.19 0.33
CA GLY A 33 -0.15 21.69 -0.97
C GLY A 33 1.38 21.62 -1.14
N GLN A 34 2.16 22.46 -0.46
CA GLN A 34 3.62 22.36 -0.55
C GLN A 34 4.13 21.06 0.09
N ASP A 35 3.66 20.75 1.28
CA ASP A 35 4.02 19.50 1.95
C ASP A 35 3.51 18.28 1.15
N ALA A 36 2.31 18.40 0.51
CA ALA A 36 1.78 17.35 -0.36
C ALA A 36 2.68 17.10 -1.58
N LEU A 37 3.24 18.15 -2.18
CA LEU A 37 4.18 18.04 -3.28
C LEU A 37 5.50 17.42 -2.82
N ASP A 38 6.07 17.90 -1.73
CA ASP A 38 7.35 17.44 -1.20
C ASP A 38 7.29 15.94 -0.84
N TYR A 39 6.24 15.52 -0.14
CA TYR A 39 6.01 14.11 0.19
C TYR A 39 5.74 13.26 -1.05
N GLY A 40 4.94 13.76 -1.99
CA GLY A 40 4.62 13.07 -3.24
C GLY A 40 5.82 12.84 -4.16
N LEU A 41 6.83 13.71 -4.08
CA LEU A 41 8.11 13.59 -4.82
C LEU A 41 9.12 12.69 -4.10
N ALA A 42 9.19 12.79 -2.76
CA ALA A 42 10.19 12.09 -1.96
C ALA A 42 9.86 10.61 -1.74
N GLU A 43 8.57 10.25 -1.74
CA GLU A 43 8.07 8.98 -1.22
C GLU A 43 7.31 8.16 -2.26
N ASN A 44 7.28 6.84 -2.07
CA ASN A 44 6.52 5.94 -2.93
C ASN A 44 5.13 5.67 -2.32
N TYR A 45 4.11 6.31 -2.87
CA TYR A 45 2.71 6.08 -2.54
C TYR A 45 2.00 5.20 -3.57
N ASP A 46 1.03 4.42 -3.12
CA ASP A 46 0.13 3.63 -3.97
C ASP A 46 -1.05 4.49 -4.50
N ALA A 47 -1.39 5.58 -3.79
CA ALA A 47 -2.32 6.62 -4.22
C ALA A 47 -2.11 7.92 -3.43
N LEU A 48 -2.49 9.04 -4.03
CA LEU A 48 -2.58 10.35 -3.37
C LEU A 48 -4.03 10.78 -3.31
N VAL A 49 -4.45 11.35 -2.18
CA VAL A 49 -5.74 12.00 -1.99
C VAL A 49 -5.47 13.47 -1.71
N LEU A 50 -5.88 14.35 -2.62
CA LEU A 50 -5.58 15.77 -2.53
C LEU A 50 -6.88 16.58 -2.51
N ASP A 51 -7.06 17.41 -1.50
CA ASP A 51 -8.08 18.45 -1.59
C ASP A 51 -7.65 19.51 -2.62
N ILE A 52 -8.61 20.02 -3.38
CA ILE A 52 -8.33 21.11 -4.33
C ILE A 52 -8.02 22.38 -3.57
N MET A 53 -8.77 22.70 -2.54
CA MET A 53 -8.67 23.97 -1.81
C MET A 53 -7.66 23.85 -0.66
N MET A 54 -6.39 24.04 -0.94
CA MET A 54 -5.33 24.02 0.07
C MET A 54 -4.47 25.29 0.06
N PRO A 55 -3.91 25.69 1.22
CA PRO A 55 -2.96 26.80 1.26
C PRO A 55 -1.62 26.44 0.62
N LYS A 56 -0.87 27.45 0.22
CA LYS A 56 0.43 27.45 -0.49
C LYS A 56 0.28 27.02 -1.95
N LEU A 57 -0.04 25.75 -2.20
CA LEU A 57 -0.37 25.21 -3.51
C LEU A 57 -1.75 24.54 -3.42
N ASP A 58 -2.59 24.78 -4.43
CA ASP A 58 -3.83 24.04 -4.56
C ASP A 58 -3.61 22.61 -5.08
N GLY A 59 -4.61 21.75 -4.93
CA GLY A 59 -4.48 20.34 -5.31
C GLY A 59 -4.22 20.11 -6.81
N LEU A 60 -4.68 21.02 -7.67
CA LEU A 60 -4.44 20.95 -9.11
C LEU A 60 -2.99 21.36 -9.45
N GLN A 61 -2.45 22.36 -8.76
CA GLN A 61 -1.05 22.77 -8.89
C GLN A 61 -0.11 21.64 -8.41
N VAL A 62 -0.43 21.00 -7.29
CA VAL A 62 0.31 19.82 -6.79
C VAL A 62 0.28 18.70 -7.82
N LEU A 63 -0.88 18.36 -8.36
CA LEU A 63 -1.02 17.32 -9.38
C LEU A 63 -0.18 17.63 -10.62
N THR A 64 -0.28 18.85 -11.13
CA THR A 64 0.49 19.30 -12.32
C THR A 64 1.98 19.16 -12.08
N ALA A 65 2.48 19.69 -10.96
CA ALA A 65 3.89 19.61 -10.60
C ALA A 65 4.39 18.16 -10.46
N LEU A 66 3.59 17.28 -9.87
CA LEU A 66 3.92 15.85 -9.78
C LEU A 66 4.02 15.19 -11.16
N ARG A 67 3.08 15.49 -12.07
CA ARG A 67 3.09 14.95 -13.44
C ARG A 67 4.27 15.47 -14.27
N GLU A 68 4.63 16.75 -14.12
CA GLU A 68 5.81 17.33 -14.75
C GLU A 68 7.13 16.67 -14.30
N GLN A 69 7.17 16.21 -13.04
CA GLN A 69 8.31 15.45 -12.48
C GLN A 69 8.23 13.94 -12.77
N GLY A 70 7.27 13.50 -13.59
CA GLY A 70 7.15 12.10 -14.00
C GLY A 70 6.53 11.17 -12.95
N VAL A 71 5.95 11.70 -11.88
CA VAL A 71 5.24 10.89 -10.87
C VAL A 71 3.93 10.42 -11.46
N ALA A 72 3.80 9.10 -11.63
CA ALA A 72 2.61 8.43 -12.18
C ALA A 72 1.66 7.87 -11.10
N THR A 73 1.92 8.17 -9.83
CA THR A 73 1.06 7.71 -8.71
C THR A 73 -0.38 8.17 -8.93
N PRO A 74 -1.38 7.27 -8.81
CA PRO A 74 -2.78 7.63 -8.98
C PRO A 74 -3.24 8.69 -7.98
N VAL A 75 -4.04 9.65 -8.44
CA VAL A 75 -4.52 10.79 -7.65
C VAL A 75 -6.03 10.83 -7.62
N LEU A 76 -6.60 10.85 -6.41
CA LEU A 76 -7.98 11.21 -6.12
C LEU A 76 -8.05 12.68 -5.70
N LEU A 77 -8.77 13.50 -6.46
CA LEU A 77 -9.05 14.89 -6.06
C LEU A 77 -10.35 14.97 -5.26
N LEU A 78 -10.29 15.62 -4.10
CA LEU A 78 -11.49 16.02 -3.34
C LEU A 78 -11.89 17.43 -3.77
N THR A 79 -13.15 17.65 -4.09
CA THR A 79 -13.61 18.92 -4.65
C THR A 79 -14.92 19.40 -4.03
N ALA A 80 -15.11 20.71 -3.90
CA ALA A 80 -16.40 21.26 -3.55
C ALA A 80 -17.40 21.08 -4.72
N LYS A 81 -18.65 20.77 -4.42
CA LYS A 81 -19.72 20.39 -5.37
C LYS A 81 -20.01 21.43 -6.47
N SER A 82 -19.58 22.68 -6.28
CA SER A 82 -19.87 23.83 -7.15
C SER A 82 -18.89 24.05 -8.30
N GLN A 83 -17.79 23.30 -8.36
CA GLN A 83 -16.69 23.57 -9.30
C GLN A 83 -16.65 22.50 -10.41
N ILE A 84 -17.68 22.49 -11.28
CA ILE A 84 -17.68 21.63 -12.49
C ILE A 84 -16.52 21.99 -13.40
N GLU A 85 -16.10 23.25 -13.42
CA GLU A 85 -14.97 23.73 -14.21
C GLU A 85 -13.63 23.14 -13.73
N ASP A 86 -13.44 22.97 -12.43
CA ASP A 86 -12.27 22.31 -11.85
C ASP A 86 -12.21 20.81 -12.18
N ARG A 87 -13.39 20.17 -12.35
CA ARG A 87 -13.47 18.76 -12.77
C ARG A 87 -12.97 18.57 -14.19
N VAL A 88 -13.25 19.55 -15.09
CA VAL A 88 -12.76 19.52 -16.48
C VAL A 88 -11.27 19.84 -16.52
N ALA A 89 -10.81 20.84 -15.76
CA ALA A 89 -9.38 21.19 -15.66
C ALA A 89 -8.52 20.05 -15.09
N GLY A 90 -9.02 19.37 -14.07
CA GLY A 90 -8.30 18.25 -13.47
C GLY A 90 -8.30 16.98 -14.33
N LEU A 91 -9.36 16.67 -15.10
CA LEU A 91 -9.37 15.56 -16.08
C LEU A 91 -8.32 15.79 -17.18
N THR A 92 -8.18 17.04 -17.63
CA THR A 92 -7.10 17.42 -18.56
C THR A 92 -5.75 17.49 -17.86
N GLY A 93 -5.68 17.72 -16.54
CA GLY A 93 -4.47 17.78 -15.72
C GLY A 93 -3.92 16.44 -15.26
N GLY A 94 -4.57 15.31 -15.60
CA GLY A 94 -4.05 13.96 -15.30
C GLY A 94 -4.44 13.38 -13.95
N ALA A 95 -5.56 13.84 -13.34
CA ALA A 95 -6.16 13.16 -12.20
C ALA A 95 -6.82 11.83 -12.63
N ASP A 96 -6.77 10.83 -11.77
CA ASP A 96 -7.31 9.50 -12.04
C ASP A 96 -8.77 9.34 -11.60
N ASP A 97 -9.21 10.11 -10.60
CA ASP A 97 -10.60 10.13 -10.12
C ASP A 97 -10.91 11.40 -9.31
N TYR A 98 -12.20 11.66 -9.08
CA TYR A 98 -12.73 12.80 -8.34
C TYR A 98 -13.80 12.37 -7.34
N LEU A 99 -13.86 13.08 -6.21
CA LEU A 99 -14.88 12.86 -5.21
C LEU A 99 -15.39 14.20 -4.68
N PRO A 100 -16.64 14.58 -5.04
CA PRO A 100 -17.24 15.83 -4.55
C PRO A 100 -17.54 15.76 -3.05
N LYS A 101 -17.19 16.81 -2.31
CA LYS A 101 -17.61 17.03 -0.92
C LYS A 101 -19.05 17.60 -0.88
N PRO A 102 -19.94 17.14 0.04
CA PRO A 102 -19.76 16.04 0.97
C PRO A 102 -19.96 14.68 0.31
N PHE A 103 -19.22 13.67 0.75
CA PHE A 103 -19.24 12.31 0.23
C PHE A 103 -19.56 11.27 1.30
N ASP A 104 -20.03 10.10 0.87
CA ASP A 104 -20.19 8.93 1.73
C ASP A 104 -18.80 8.31 2.02
N PRO A 105 -18.47 8.02 3.30
CA PRO A 105 -17.21 7.34 3.65
C PRO A 105 -16.95 6.05 2.88
N ARG A 106 -18.01 5.31 2.57
CA ARG A 106 -17.90 4.05 1.79
C ARG A 106 -17.48 4.31 0.34
N GLU A 107 -17.98 5.41 -0.25
CA GLU A 107 -17.59 5.82 -1.60
C GLU A 107 -16.12 6.22 -1.65
N PHE A 108 -15.67 7.01 -0.68
CA PHE A 108 -14.28 7.40 -0.53
C PHE A 108 -13.35 6.16 -0.48
N VAL A 109 -13.62 5.22 0.42
CA VAL A 109 -12.85 3.98 0.56
C VAL A 109 -12.85 3.16 -0.73
N ALA A 110 -14.02 3.04 -1.38
CA ALA A 110 -14.12 2.28 -2.64
C ALA A 110 -13.30 2.90 -3.78
N ARG A 111 -13.25 4.24 -3.87
CA ARG A 111 -12.47 4.97 -4.89
C ARG A 111 -10.97 4.85 -4.64
N VAL A 112 -10.50 5.06 -3.41
CA VAL A 112 -9.08 4.83 -3.04
C VAL A 112 -8.70 3.39 -3.32
N GLY A 113 -9.56 2.43 -2.98
CA GLY A 113 -9.34 1.01 -3.30
C GLY A 113 -9.29 0.73 -4.81
N ALA A 114 -10.03 1.46 -5.64
CA ALA A 114 -9.95 1.33 -7.09
C ALA A 114 -8.63 1.90 -7.65
N LEU A 115 -8.19 3.06 -7.14
CA LEU A 115 -6.96 3.72 -7.55
C LEU A 115 -5.72 2.91 -7.19
N THR A 116 -5.62 2.42 -5.97
CA THR A 116 -4.50 1.60 -5.52
C THR A 116 -4.38 0.27 -6.27
N ARG A 117 -5.46 -0.17 -6.95
CA ARG A 117 -5.42 -1.30 -7.89
C ARG A 117 -4.93 -0.93 -9.29
N ARG A 118 -5.07 0.34 -9.73
CA ARG A 118 -4.70 0.78 -11.10
C ARG A 118 -3.20 1.03 -11.28
N GLY A 119 -2.45 1.30 -10.24
CA GLY A 119 -1.00 1.58 -10.25
C GLY A 119 -0.09 0.41 -10.66
N GLY A 120 -0.63 -0.71 -11.10
CA GLY A 120 0.05 -1.86 -11.67
C GLY A 120 -0.95 -2.72 -12.39
N ALA A 121 -0.54 -3.48 -13.41
CA ALA A 121 -1.37 -4.46 -14.14
C ALA A 121 -2.34 -5.16 -13.17
N TYR A 122 -3.59 -5.43 -13.61
CA TYR A 122 -4.64 -6.16 -12.88
C TYR A 122 -4.06 -7.03 -11.76
N THR A 123 -4.06 -6.49 -10.55
CA THR A 123 -3.53 -7.25 -9.42
C THR A 123 -4.67 -8.12 -8.91
N PRO A 124 -4.62 -9.44 -9.13
CA PRO A 124 -5.67 -10.34 -8.68
C PRO A 124 -5.96 -10.14 -7.21
N SER A 125 -7.22 -10.23 -6.80
CA SER A 125 -7.60 -10.23 -5.38
C SER A 125 -6.89 -11.34 -4.58
N LEU A 126 -6.40 -12.35 -5.29
CA LEU A 126 -5.61 -13.48 -4.80
C LEU A 126 -4.17 -13.37 -5.30
N LEU A 127 -3.23 -13.28 -4.41
CA LEU A 127 -1.81 -13.33 -4.70
C LEU A 127 -1.27 -14.71 -4.31
N THR A 128 -0.81 -15.50 -5.30
CA THR A 128 -0.41 -16.89 -5.06
C THR A 128 1.08 -17.11 -5.33
N VAL A 129 1.75 -17.77 -4.41
CA VAL A 129 3.14 -18.22 -4.54
C VAL A 129 3.24 -19.65 -4.00
N GLY A 130 3.64 -20.60 -4.83
CA GLY A 130 3.60 -22.02 -4.50
C GLY A 130 2.15 -22.48 -4.20
N ASN A 131 1.95 -23.20 -3.10
CA ASN A 131 0.63 -23.61 -2.61
C ASN A 131 -0.02 -22.57 -1.68
N THR A 132 0.54 -21.37 -1.58
CA THR A 132 0.14 -20.36 -0.61
C THR A 132 -0.53 -19.19 -1.32
N THR A 133 -1.74 -18.84 -0.88
CA THR A 133 -2.53 -17.74 -1.44
C THR A 133 -2.81 -16.70 -0.38
N LEU A 134 -2.54 -15.44 -0.67
CA LEU A 134 -2.92 -14.28 0.11
C LEU A 134 -4.18 -13.65 -0.50
N ASN A 135 -5.30 -13.71 0.22
CA ASN A 135 -6.53 -13.06 -0.19
C ASN A 135 -6.53 -11.61 0.28
N ARG A 136 -6.46 -10.69 -0.68
CA ARG A 136 -6.37 -9.25 -0.44
C ARG A 136 -7.70 -8.62 0.01
N SER A 137 -8.81 -9.28 -0.23
CA SER A 137 -10.14 -8.79 0.16
C SER A 137 -10.51 -9.20 1.58
N THR A 138 -10.07 -10.37 2.04
CA THR A 138 -10.39 -10.91 3.38
C THR A 138 -9.22 -10.84 4.36
N PHE A 139 -8.02 -10.47 3.89
CA PHE A 139 -6.77 -10.49 4.66
C PHE A 139 -6.42 -11.87 5.20
N GLU A 140 -6.78 -12.90 4.46
CA GLU A 140 -6.52 -14.30 4.81
C GLU A 140 -5.32 -14.85 4.06
N LEU A 141 -4.49 -15.55 4.81
CA LEU A 141 -3.45 -16.42 4.29
C LEU A 141 -4.02 -17.83 4.22
N VAL A 142 -4.06 -18.39 3.02
CA VAL A 142 -4.58 -19.72 2.74
C VAL A 142 -3.44 -20.60 2.24
N GLY A 143 -3.27 -21.76 2.85
CA GLY A 143 -2.33 -22.80 2.44
C GLY A 143 -3.04 -24.12 2.22
N GLU A 144 -2.29 -25.20 2.16
CA GLU A 144 -2.83 -26.53 1.90
C GLU A 144 -3.64 -27.09 3.11
N SER A 145 -3.20 -26.77 4.33
CA SER A 145 -3.76 -27.39 5.55
C SER A 145 -4.80 -26.52 6.23
N ALA A 146 -4.74 -25.19 6.08
CA ALA A 146 -5.60 -24.27 6.82
C ALA A 146 -5.62 -22.87 6.16
N SER A 147 -6.49 -22.01 6.72
CA SER A 147 -6.45 -20.57 6.50
C SER A 147 -6.31 -19.83 7.83
N VAL A 148 -5.67 -18.67 7.81
CA VAL A 148 -5.50 -17.82 8.99
C VAL A 148 -5.58 -16.34 8.59
N ARG A 149 -6.28 -15.56 9.40
CA ARG A 149 -6.37 -14.12 9.19
C ARG A 149 -5.09 -13.43 9.64
N LEU A 150 -4.62 -12.48 8.83
CA LEU A 150 -3.46 -11.66 9.13
C LEU A 150 -3.88 -10.33 9.74
N SER A 151 -3.04 -9.81 10.65
CA SER A 151 -3.13 -8.40 11.04
C SER A 151 -2.70 -7.49 9.89
N SER A 152 -3.01 -6.21 9.98
CA SER A 152 -2.67 -5.23 8.93
C SER A 152 -1.19 -5.24 8.54
N LYS A 153 -0.29 -5.20 9.52
CA LYS A 153 1.16 -5.18 9.28
C LYS A 153 1.69 -6.51 8.73
N GLU A 154 1.19 -7.63 9.25
CA GLU A 154 1.52 -8.97 8.72
C GLU A 154 1.11 -9.09 7.25
N PHE A 155 -0.11 -8.63 6.93
CA PHE A 155 -0.63 -8.65 5.56
C PHE A 155 0.26 -7.82 4.63
N GLN A 156 0.53 -6.56 4.98
CA GLN A 156 1.36 -5.67 4.15
C GLN A 156 2.77 -6.22 3.94
N MET A 157 3.39 -6.78 4.98
CA MET A 157 4.72 -7.39 4.87
C MET A 157 4.72 -8.61 3.96
N LEU A 158 3.72 -9.50 4.12
CA LEU A 158 3.62 -10.71 3.29
C LEU A 158 3.28 -10.35 1.84
N GLU A 159 2.38 -9.40 1.61
CA GLU A 159 2.05 -8.90 0.28
C GLU A 159 3.30 -8.36 -0.43
N LEU A 160 4.10 -7.54 0.25
CA LEU A 160 5.34 -6.99 -0.27
C LEU A 160 6.34 -8.10 -0.67
N LEU A 161 6.50 -9.11 0.19
CA LEU A 161 7.34 -10.27 -0.08
C LEU A 161 6.85 -11.11 -1.26
N MET A 162 5.55 -11.36 -1.35
CA MET A 162 4.95 -12.15 -2.42
C MET A 162 5.01 -11.44 -3.78
N ARG A 163 4.83 -10.12 -3.81
CA ARG A 163 4.99 -9.29 -5.04
C ARG A 163 6.43 -9.26 -5.54
N GLN A 164 7.39 -9.27 -4.64
CA GLN A 164 8.82 -9.25 -4.95
C GLN A 164 9.49 -10.62 -4.77
N LYS A 165 8.76 -11.68 -5.14
CA LYS A 165 9.23 -13.05 -5.02
C LYS A 165 10.68 -13.21 -5.47
N GLY A 166 11.50 -13.81 -4.60
CA GLY A 166 12.92 -14.06 -4.85
C GLY A 166 13.84 -12.84 -4.75
N ARG A 167 13.32 -11.63 -4.63
CA ARG A 167 14.13 -10.42 -4.38
C ARG A 167 14.35 -10.22 -2.89
N LEU A 168 15.50 -9.68 -2.55
CA LEU A 168 15.82 -9.27 -1.19
C LEU A 168 15.22 -7.90 -0.92
N ILE A 169 14.55 -7.78 0.22
CA ILE A 169 13.96 -6.53 0.72
C ILE A 169 14.66 -6.25 2.05
N SER A 170 15.28 -5.09 2.18
CA SER A 170 15.98 -4.72 3.40
C SER A 170 15.01 -4.38 4.56
N THR A 171 15.49 -4.41 5.78
CA THR A 171 14.69 -4.04 6.96
C THR A 171 14.25 -2.57 6.89
N GLU A 172 15.11 -1.71 6.38
CA GLU A 172 14.83 -0.29 6.16
C GLU A 172 13.69 -0.10 5.15
N GLN A 173 13.69 -0.86 4.05
CA GLN A 173 12.60 -0.84 3.06
C GLN A 173 11.26 -1.32 3.64
N PHE A 174 11.27 -2.28 4.57
CA PHE A 174 10.06 -2.65 5.30
C PHE A 174 9.58 -1.52 6.21
N MET A 175 10.49 -0.88 6.95
CA MET A 175 10.16 0.25 7.82
C MET A 175 9.54 1.39 7.01
N GLU A 176 10.21 1.85 5.98
CA GLU A 176 9.76 2.92 5.10
C GLU A 176 8.36 2.65 4.52
N ARG A 177 8.14 1.47 3.93
CA ARG A 177 6.89 1.15 3.22
C ARG A 177 5.71 0.81 4.10
N ILE A 178 5.94 0.33 5.33
CA ILE A 178 4.88 -0.23 6.18
C ILE A 178 4.64 0.59 7.44
N TRP A 179 5.69 1.23 7.98
CA TRP A 179 5.58 2.09 9.17
C TRP A 179 5.65 3.58 8.86
N GLY A 180 6.24 3.96 7.72
CA GLY A 180 6.47 5.35 7.33
C GLY A 180 7.74 5.95 7.97
N TYR A 181 8.11 7.16 7.52
CA TYR A 181 9.36 7.81 7.92
C TYR A 181 9.36 8.31 9.38
N ASP A 182 8.21 8.78 9.88
CA ASP A 182 8.07 9.36 11.22
C ASP A 182 7.69 8.31 12.28
N SER A 183 7.94 7.05 12.01
CA SER A 183 7.61 6.00 12.96
C SER A 183 8.68 5.89 14.03
N ASP A 184 8.31 6.04 15.30
CA ASP A 184 9.16 5.73 16.47
C ASP A 184 9.46 4.22 16.62
N ALA A 185 9.02 3.40 15.66
CA ALA A 185 9.24 1.96 15.69
C ALA A 185 10.70 1.61 15.38
N GLU A 186 11.32 0.84 16.24
CA GLU A 186 12.68 0.34 16.01
C GLU A 186 12.71 -0.75 14.93
N LEU A 187 13.85 -0.92 14.23
CA LEU A 187 14.08 -1.96 13.23
C LEU A 187 13.78 -3.38 13.74
N ASN A 188 13.86 -3.59 15.05
CA ASN A 188 13.54 -4.86 15.71
C ASN A 188 12.07 -5.29 15.52
N VAL A 189 11.15 -4.36 15.28
CA VAL A 189 9.74 -4.65 15.06
C VAL A 189 9.54 -5.50 13.80
N VAL A 190 10.33 -5.27 12.75
CA VAL A 190 10.29 -6.06 11.51
C VAL A 190 10.53 -7.54 11.80
N TRP A 191 11.55 -7.85 12.62
CA TRP A 191 11.89 -9.22 12.98
C TRP A 191 10.81 -9.94 13.80
N ALA A 192 10.11 -9.21 14.67
CA ALA A 192 8.98 -9.75 15.40
C ALA A 192 7.85 -10.18 14.44
N TYR A 193 7.46 -9.32 13.50
CA TYR A 193 6.45 -9.65 12.50
C TYR A 193 6.88 -10.77 11.55
N ILE A 194 8.17 -10.83 11.16
CA ILE A 194 8.70 -11.96 10.38
C ILE A 194 8.57 -13.27 11.14
N SER A 195 8.78 -13.27 12.45
CA SER A 195 8.59 -14.46 13.29
C SER A 195 7.13 -14.91 13.32
N TYR A 196 6.19 -13.97 13.43
CA TYR A 196 4.75 -14.28 13.38
C TYR A 196 4.34 -14.81 12.00
N LEU A 197 4.82 -14.20 10.92
CA LEU A 197 4.54 -14.64 9.56
C LEU A 197 5.09 -16.04 9.28
N ARG A 198 6.31 -16.36 9.73
CA ARG A 198 6.88 -17.70 9.59
C ARG A 198 6.02 -18.75 10.26
N ARG A 199 5.59 -18.50 11.50
CA ARG A 199 4.68 -19.41 12.23
C ARG A 199 3.35 -19.59 11.50
N LYS A 200 2.77 -18.51 10.94
CA LYS A 200 1.50 -18.59 10.19
C LYS A 200 1.66 -19.35 8.87
N LEU A 201 2.76 -19.15 8.15
CA LEU A 201 3.08 -19.93 6.95
C LEU A 201 3.18 -21.44 7.26
N GLU A 202 3.86 -21.79 8.34
CA GLU A 202 3.93 -23.19 8.81
C GLU A 202 2.55 -23.73 9.19
N MET A 203 1.75 -22.97 9.92
CA MET A 203 0.40 -23.34 10.36
C MET A 203 -0.52 -23.66 9.18
N VAL A 204 -0.44 -22.92 8.09
CA VAL A 204 -1.28 -23.16 6.90
C VAL A 204 -0.72 -24.24 5.96
N GLY A 205 0.40 -24.87 6.29
CA GLY A 205 1.03 -25.88 5.42
C GLY A 205 1.64 -25.29 4.16
N SER A 206 2.24 -24.12 4.27
CA SER A 206 2.86 -23.39 3.15
C SER A 206 4.15 -24.07 2.68
N ASN A 207 4.32 -24.22 1.38
CA ASN A 207 5.59 -24.62 0.75
C ASN A 207 6.51 -23.45 0.39
N VAL A 208 6.18 -22.25 0.87
CA VAL A 208 7.08 -21.09 0.81
C VAL A 208 7.55 -20.69 2.19
N ARG A 209 8.73 -20.11 2.27
CA ARG A 209 9.31 -19.61 3.53
C ARG A 209 9.94 -18.25 3.35
N ILE A 210 10.03 -17.49 4.44
CA ILE A 210 10.75 -16.22 4.49
C ILE A 210 12.21 -16.52 4.88
N ALA A 211 13.11 -16.38 3.93
CA ALA A 211 14.55 -16.51 4.14
C ALA A 211 15.17 -15.17 4.50
N ALA A 212 16.14 -15.19 5.41
CA ALA A 212 16.93 -14.02 5.79
C ALA A 212 18.37 -14.19 5.27
N ARG A 213 18.92 -13.15 4.65
CA ARG A 213 20.35 -13.04 4.38
C ARG A 213 20.96 -11.96 5.26
N ARG A 214 21.92 -12.34 6.08
CA ARG A 214 22.57 -11.44 7.03
C ARG A 214 23.10 -10.19 6.32
N GLY A 215 22.71 -9.00 6.80
CA GLY A 215 23.12 -7.71 6.24
C GLY A 215 22.54 -7.33 4.89
N GLN A 216 21.66 -8.17 4.28
CA GLN A 216 21.10 -7.94 2.95
C GLN A 216 19.57 -7.84 2.94
N GLY A 217 18.88 -8.49 3.90
CA GLY A 217 17.44 -8.43 4.01
C GLY A 217 16.73 -9.79 3.97
N LEU A 218 15.48 -9.74 3.60
CA LEU A 218 14.51 -10.83 3.63
C LEU A 218 13.95 -11.10 2.23
N SER A 219 13.69 -12.36 1.91
CA SER A 219 13.03 -12.73 0.65
C SER A 219 12.09 -13.91 0.85
N LEU A 220 11.06 -14.00 0.00
CA LEU A 220 10.17 -15.15 -0.06
C LEU A 220 10.75 -16.16 -1.05
N ILE A 221 11.00 -17.38 -0.58
CA ILE A 221 11.53 -18.48 -1.40
C ILE A 221 10.56 -19.66 -1.39
N HIS A 222 10.52 -20.39 -2.50
CA HIS A 222 9.79 -21.64 -2.61
C HIS A 222 10.67 -22.78 -2.14
N ILE A 223 10.14 -23.69 -1.32
CA ILE A 223 10.80 -24.93 -0.94
C ILE A 223 10.45 -25.94 -2.03
N SER A 224 11.35 -26.16 -2.98
CA SER A 224 11.27 -27.33 -3.84
C SER A 224 11.48 -28.56 -2.98
N GLU A 225 10.58 -29.53 -3.01
CA GLU A 225 10.90 -30.85 -2.44
C GLU A 225 12.22 -31.35 -3.06
N PRO A 226 13.15 -31.90 -2.27
CA PRO A 226 14.31 -32.54 -2.84
C PRO A 226 13.81 -33.68 -3.71
N THR A 227 14.08 -33.60 -5.01
CA THR A 227 13.78 -34.67 -5.98
C THR A 227 14.33 -35.97 -5.37
N ARG A 228 13.44 -36.88 -4.94
CA ARG A 228 13.85 -38.23 -4.59
C ARG A 228 14.55 -38.80 -5.81
N ARG A 229 15.86 -38.80 -5.81
CA ARG A 229 16.63 -39.65 -6.73
C ARG A 229 16.26 -41.09 -6.36
N SER A 230 15.39 -41.70 -7.15
CA SER A 230 15.23 -43.15 -7.16
C SER A 230 16.55 -43.74 -7.63
N TYR A 231 17.32 -44.21 -6.72
CA TYR A 231 18.35 -45.19 -7.05
C TYR A 231 17.59 -46.48 -7.36
N ILE A 232 17.39 -46.73 -8.67
CA ILE A 232 17.04 -48.04 -9.17
C ILE A 232 18.35 -48.77 -9.27
N SER A 233 18.53 -49.78 -8.43
CA SER A 233 19.56 -50.82 -8.52
C SER A 233 19.20 -51.81 -9.59
#